data_13b70938dda2a7368116340ad1d1887a
#
_entry.id   13b70938dda2a7368116340ad1d1887a
#
_cell.length_a   1.000
_cell.length_b   1.000
_cell.length_c   1.000
_cell.angle_alpha   90.00
_cell.angle_beta   90.00
_cell.angle_gamma   90.00
#
_symmetry.space_group_name_H-M   'P 1'
#
loop_
_entity.id
_entity.type
_entity.pdbx_description
1 polymer ?
#
loop_
_entity_poly.entity_id
_entity_poly.type
_entity_poly.pdbx_seq_one_letter_code
_entity_poly.pdbx_strand_id
1 'polypeptide(L)'
;MRILIVRLSAMGDVIHALPALTDLRRALPDAHITMAVDERFADIVRLHSGVDRVMAIALKRWKGQPTAMQTWREIKAALHALRQQRYDLALDLHGLNKSAALIWLARAGLKIGPHPSLCGEWLASKACERHGLPEQAHLPVPRMRGLLALALKQELGGPADFGLRHAWQGAASKDVVLLHGTSAAHKLWPESHWIETGCFLIAQGLRPVLAWGSAAEHERAVRLAQAMGPQAVVAPPCSILQWAEQLARCRLVIGVDTGLTHLAAASAVPCIALFVGTSARLFTPQEPRWARSLDGGGQSPAAEQVHTAAQELLAMS
;
A
#
# COMPACT_ATOMS: atom_id res chain seq x y z
N MET A 1 -16.79 20.71 -6.59
CA MET A 1 -15.60 20.94 -5.77
C MET A 1 -14.41 20.20 -6.36
N ARG A 2 -13.20 20.81 -6.43
CA ARG A 2 -11.97 20.18 -6.92
C ARG A 2 -11.01 19.94 -5.76
N ILE A 3 -10.52 18.73 -5.59
CA ILE A 3 -9.72 18.35 -4.43
C ILE A 3 -8.42 17.70 -4.91
N LEU A 4 -7.30 18.17 -4.35
CA LEU A 4 -5.99 17.58 -4.53
C LEU A 4 -5.61 16.80 -3.28
N ILE A 5 -5.21 15.54 -3.45
CA ILE A 5 -4.67 14.71 -2.39
C ILE A 5 -3.23 14.35 -2.76
N VAL A 6 -2.30 14.47 -1.82
CA VAL A 6 -0.89 14.15 -2.04
C VAL A 6 -0.44 13.04 -1.10
N ARG A 7 -0.13 11.85 -1.65
CA ARG A 7 0.54 10.75 -0.96
C ARG A 7 1.47 10.04 -1.94
N LEU A 8 2.76 10.36 -1.89
CA LEU A 8 3.71 9.94 -2.91
C LEU A 8 4.24 8.52 -2.72
N SER A 9 4.49 8.10 -1.49
CA SER A 9 5.13 6.82 -1.13
C SER A 9 4.98 6.49 0.36
N ALA A 10 5.30 5.29 0.88
CA ALA A 10 5.63 4.10 0.13
C ALA A 10 4.36 3.39 -0.34
N MET A 11 4.47 2.20 -0.98
CA MET A 11 3.32 1.45 -1.50
C MET A 11 2.25 1.18 -0.44
N GLY A 12 2.64 0.64 0.72
CA GLY A 12 1.71 0.38 1.82
C GLY A 12 1.01 1.64 2.32
N ASP A 13 1.73 2.75 2.41
CA ASP A 13 1.17 4.05 2.82
C ASP A 13 0.20 4.64 1.80
N VAL A 14 0.43 4.40 0.51
CA VAL A 14 -0.53 4.78 -0.56
C VAL A 14 -1.81 3.99 -0.39
N ILE A 15 -1.70 2.69 -0.11
CA ILE A 15 -2.85 1.82 0.17
C ILE A 15 -3.60 2.30 1.43
N HIS A 16 -2.89 2.64 2.50
CA HIS A 16 -3.49 3.17 3.73
C HIS A 16 -4.23 4.51 3.54
N ALA A 17 -3.96 5.24 2.45
CA ALA A 17 -4.68 6.47 2.11
C ALA A 17 -6.03 6.20 1.41
N LEU A 18 -6.24 5.02 0.84
CA LEU A 18 -7.44 4.71 0.05
C LEU A 18 -8.75 4.82 0.85
N PRO A 19 -8.84 4.40 2.13
CA PRO A 19 -10.06 4.61 2.91
C PRO A 19 -10.48 6.08 3.06
N ALA A 20 -9.51 7.00 3.18
CA ALA A 20 -9.82 8.43 3.18
C ALA A 20 -10.39 8.91 1.82
N LEU A 21 -9.95 8.31 0.71
CA LEU A 21 -10.52 8.59 -0.62
C LEU A 21 -11.95 8.06 -0.75
N THR A 22 -12.22 6.87 -0.21
CA THR A 22 -13.59 6.30 -0.17
C THR A 22 -14.52 7.17 0.65
N ASP A 23 -14.10 7.58 1.85
CA ASP A 23 -14.87 8.47 2.70
C ASP A 23 -15.11 9.84 2.02
N LEU A 24 -14.09 10.39 1.37
CA LEU A 24 -14.20 11.64 0.62
C LEU A 24 -15.22 11.53 -0.51
N ARG A 25 -15.20 10.44 -1.28
CA ARG A 25 -16.16 10.21 -2.38
C ARG A 25 -17.59 10.06 -1.85
N ARG A 26 -17.76 9.39 -0.68
CA ARG A 26 -19.07 9.26 -0.03
C ARG A 26 -19.60 10.60 0.48
N ALA A 27 -18.72 11.38 1.10
CA ALA A 27 -19.10 12.70 1.63
C ALA A 27 -19.36 13.74 0.53
N LEU A 28 -18.64 13.65 -0.58
CA LEU A 28 -18.72 14.60 -1.72
C LEU A 28 -18.81 13.84 -3.05
N PRO A 29 -19.99 13.28 -3.40
CA PRO A 29 -20.14 12.45 -4.60
C PRO A 29 -19.74 13.15 -5.91
N ASP A 30 -19.99 14.45 -6.02
CA ASP A 30 -19.74 15.25 -7.21
C ASP A 30 -18.38 15.95 -7.22
N ALA A 31 -17.52 15.69 -6.22
CA ALA A 31 -16.18 16.27 -6.17
C ALA A 31 -15.28 15.66 -7.25
N HIS A 32 -14.45 16.51 -7.87
CA HIS A 32 -13.37 16.03 -8.75
C HIS A 32 -12.11 15.82 -7.94
N ILE A 33 -11.75 14.54 -7.72
CA ILE A 33 -10.65 14.11 -6.86
C ILE A 33 -9.42 13.81 -7.72
N THR A 34 -8.36 14.60 -7.52
CA THR A 34 -7.02 14.35 -8.09
C THR A 34 -6.10 13.82 -7.00
N MET A 35 -5.44 12.69 -7.23
CA MET A 35 -4.41 12.17 -6.32
C MET A 35 -3.03 12.24 -6.98
N ALA A 36 -2.10 12.95 -6.33
CA ALA A 36 -0.68 12.96 -6.69
C ALA A 36 0.06 11.83 -5.96
N VAL A 37 0.72 10.98 -6.73
CA VAL A 37 1.39 9.76 -6.26
C VAL A 37 2.67 9.51 -7.06
N ASP A 38 3.66 8.81 -6.51
CA ASP A 38 4.83 8.37 -7.26
C ASP A 38 4.40 7.45 -8.43
N GLU A 39 5.00 7.63 -9.61
CA GLU A 39 4.62 6.88 -10.84
C GLU A 39 4.58 5.37 -10.63
N ARG A 40 5.47 4.83 -9.77
CA ARG A 40 5.55 3.41 -9.44
C ARG A 40 4.28 2.85 -8.77
N PHE A 41 3.51 3.70 -8.10
CA PHE A 41 2.31 3.32 -7.35
C PHE A 41 1.02 3.89 -7.95
N ALA A 42 1.12 4.53 -9.10
CA ALA A 42 -0.03 5.14 -9.78
C ALA A 42 -1.14 4.13 -10.07
N ASP A 43 -0.78 2.89 -10.39
CA ASP A 43 -1.74 1.83 -10.70
C ASP A 43 -2.59 1.44 -9.50
N ILE A 44 -2.04 1.48 -8.28
CA ILE A 44 -2.82 1.25 -7.05
C ILE A 44 -3.96 2.27 -6.93
N VAL A 45 -3.64 3.55 -7.19
CA VAL A 45 -4.62 4.62 -7.12
C VAL A 45 -5.66 4.49 -8.25
N ARG A 46 -5.27 4.00 -9.42
CA ARG A 46 -6.19 3.72 -10.54
C ARG A 46 -7.17 2.58 -10.24
N LEU A 47 -6.81 1.67 -9.34
CA LEU A 47 -7.74 0.62 -8.86
C LEU A 47 -8.86 1.18 -7.98
N HIS A 48 -8.70 2.38 -7.40
CA HIS A 48 -9.69 2.99 -6.54
C HIS A 48 -10.83 3.63 -7.35
N SER A 49 -12.07 3.26 -7.03
CA SER A 49 -13.25 3.71 -7.78
C SER A 49 -13.58 5.20 -7.62
N GLY A 50 -13.09 5.82 -6.53
CA GLY A 50 -13.41 7.19 -6.16
C GLY A 50 -12.45 8.26 -6.66
N VAL A 51 -11.39 7.91 -7.42
CA VAL A 51 -10.39 8.87 -7.93
C VAL A 51 -10.67 9.17 -9.40
N ASP A 52 -10.83 10.46 -9.75
CA ASP A 52 -11.08 10.89 -11.12
C ASP A 52 -9.79 11.10 -11.91
N ARG A 53 -8.73 11.55 -11.24
CA ARG A 53 -7.45 11.82 -11.89
C ARG A 53 -6.27 11.39 -11.04
N VAL A 54 -5.37 10.62 -11.61
CA VAL A 54 -4.08 10.25 -11.02
C VAL A 54 -2.98 11.14 -11.63
N MET A 55 -2.26 11.87 -10.77
CA MET A 55 -1.10 12.64 -11.14
C MET A 55 0.16 11.86 -10.74
N ALA A 56 0.74 11.15 -11.71
CA ALA A 56 1.96 10.38 -11.51
C ALA A 56 3.19 11.29 -11.49
N ILE A 57 4.00 11.18 -10.42
CA ILE A 57 5.20 12.00 -10.17
C ILE A 57 6.43 11.09 -10.19
N ALA A 58 7.34 11.29 -11.10
CA ALA A 58 8.50 10.41 -11.32
C ALA A 58 9.73 10.76 -10.44
N LEU A 59 9.52 11.03 -9.14
CA LEU A 59 10.57 11.56 -8.25
C LEU A 59 11.84 10.72 -8.20
N LYS A 60 11.70 9.39 -8.13
CA LYS A 60 12.88 8.50 -8.06
C LYS A 60 13.67 8.55 -9.35
N ARG A 61 13.02 8.55 -10.50
CA ARG A 61 13.64 8.63 -11.82
C ARG A 61 14.29 9.99 -12.04
N TRP A 62 13.61 11.08 -11.68
CA TRP A 62 14.16 12.43 -11.78
C TRP A 62 15.42 12.63 -10.92
N LYS A 63 15.43 12.09 -9.69
CA LYS A 63 16.63 12.11 -8.84
C LYS A 63 17.78 11.29 -9.41
N GLY A 64 17.49 10.21 -10.13
CA GLY A 64 18.51 9.39 -10.79
C GLY A 64 19.13 10.02 -12.03
N GLN A 65 18.45 11.03 -12.64
CA GLN A 65 18.89 11.70 -13.86
C GLN A 65 18.65 13.23 -13.78
N PRO A 66 19.25 13.93 -12.80
CA PRO A 66 18.93 15.34 -12.52
C PRO A 66 19.36 16.31 -13.61
N THR A 67 20.33 15.93 -14.42
CA THR A 67 20.87 16.76 -15.52
C THR A 67 20.20 16.50 -16.87
N ALA A 68 19.40 15.45 -16.99
CA ALA A 68 18.74 15.10 -18.24
C ALA A 68 17.69 16.15 -18.63
N MET A 69 17.73 16.65 -19.86
CA MET A 69 16.74 17.60 -20.38
C MET A 69 15.31 17.05 -20.29
N GLN A 70 15.14 15.75 -20.47
CA GLN A 70 13.87 15.07 -20.33
C GLN A 70 13.29 15.23 -18.91
N THR A 71 14.12 15.10 -17.87
CA THR A 71 13.74 15.32 -16.48
C THR A 71 13.12 16.70 -16.26
N TRP A 72 13.79 17.75 -16.78
CA TRP A 72 13.30 19.12 -16.65
C TRP A 72 12.01 19.37 -17.44
N ARG A 73 11.87 18.75 -18.63
CA ARG A 73 10.62 18.82 -19.39
C ARG A 73 9.46 18.19 -18.63
N GLU A 74 9.67 17.01 -18.02
CA GLU A 74 8.66 16.32 -17.23
C GLU A 74 8.30 17.06 -15.95
N ILE A 75 9.27 17.61 -15.23
CA ILE A 75 9.02 18.46 -14.06
C ILE A 75 8.18 19.67 -14.45
N LYS A 76 8.54 20.38 -15.52
CA LYS A 76 7.76 21.52 -16.01
C LYS A 76 6.34 21.11 -16.39
N ALA A 77 6.17 19.99 -17.08
CA ALA A 77 4.86 19.49 -17.47
C ALA A 77 4.00 19.11 -16.22
N ALA A 78 4.59 18.44 -15.22
CA ALA A 78 3.91 18.11 -13.98
C ALA A 78 3.49 19.37 -13.20
N LEU A 79 4.37 20.35 -13.08
CA LEU A 79 4.06 21.64 -12.44
C LEU A 79 3.00 22.43 -13.19
N HIS A 80 3.08 22.44 -14.52
CA HIS A 80 2.06 23.07 -15.35
C HIS A 80 0.70 22.41 -15.13
N ALA A 81 0.61 21.08 -15.19
CA ALA A 81 -0.61 20.31 -14.95
C ALA A 81 -1.19 20.53 -13.55
N LEU A 82 -0.33 20.65 -12.52
CA LEU A 82 -0.71 20.96 -11.15
C LEU A 82 -1.32 22.38 -11.05
N ARG A 83 -0.73 23.36 -11.73
CA ARG A 83 -1.10 24.78 -11.65
C ARG A 83 -2.20 25.20 -12.61
N GLN A 84 -2.48 24.42 -13.65
CA GLN A 84 -3.59 24.68 -14.58
C GLN A 84 -4.95 24.62 -13.86
N GLN A 85 -5.06 23.81 -12.80
CA GLN A 85 -6.29 23.68 -12.03
C GLN A 85 -6.22 24.56 -10.77
N ARG A 86 -7.36 25.10 -10.39
CA ARG A 86 -7.58 25.70 -9.08
C ARG A 86 -8.35 24.69 -8.25
N TYR A 87 -7.77 24.28 -7.11
CA TYR A 87 -8.36 23.36 -6.17
C TYR A 87 -9.07 24.14 -5.05
N ASP A 88 -10.22 23.65 -4.60
CA ASP A 88 -10.89 24.20 -3.42
C ASP A 88 -10.16 23.74 -2.15
N LEU A 89 -9.68 22.49 -2.15
CA LEU A 89 -8.98 21.85 -1.04
C LEU A 89 -7.75 21.10 -1.54
N ALA A 90 -6.63 21.21 -0.82
CA ALA A 90 -5.45 20.38 -0.98
C ALA A 90 -5.08 19.69 0.35
N LEU A 91 -4.96 18.35 0.34
CA LEU A 91 -4.64 17.53 1.50
C LEU A 91 -3.26 16.90 1.34
N ASP A 92 -2.35 17.18 2.28
CA ASP A 92 -1.09 16.46 2.41
C ASP A 92 -1.27 15.26 3.35
N LEU A 93 -1.39 14.06 2.80
CA LEU A 93 -1.43 12.81 3.58
C LEU A 93 -0.04 12.22 3.79
N HIS A 94 1.03 12.92 3.38
CA HIS A 94 2.41 12.41 3.42
C HIS A 94 3.23 13.03 4.56
N GLY A 95 3.29 14.36 4.65
CA GLY A 95 4.02 15.08 5.68
C GLY A 95 5.54 15.10 5.48
N LEU A 96 6.02 15.11 4.22
CA LEU A 96 7.45 15.24 3.88
C LEU A 96 7.66 16.42 2.93
N ASN A 97 8.88 16.96 2.84
CA ASN A 97 9.20 18.12 1.99
C ASN A 97 8.81 17.92 0.53
N LYS A 98 8.92 16.69 0.01
CA LYS A 98 8.54 16.37 -1.37
C LYS A 98 7.02 16.49 -1.62
N SER A 99 6.17 16.19 -0.66
CA SER A 99 4.72 16.42 -0.75
C SER A 99 4.37 17.86 -0.48
N ALA A 100 5.02 18.46 0.52
CA ALA A 100 4.87 19.87 0.86
C ALA A 100 5.16 20.79 -0.33
N ALA A 101 6.17 20.47 -1.13
CA ALA A 101 6.47 21.23 -2.35
C ALA A 101 5.29 21.22 -3.34
N LEU A 102 4.61 20.09 -3.53
CA LEU A 102 3.43 20.00 -4.38
C LEU A 102 2.24 20.80 -3.80
N ILE A 103 2.01 20.67 -2.49
CA ILE A 103 0.97 21.44 -1.78
C ILE A 103 1.22 22.95 -1.88
N TRP A 104 2.47 23.37 -1.65
CA TRP A 104 2.85 24.77 -1.72
C TRP A 104 2.65 25.35 -3.12
N LEU A 105 3.04 24.60 -4.16
CA LEU A 105 2.95 25.01 -5.57
C LEU A 105 1.52 24.91 -6.13
N ALA A 106 0.65 24.11 -5.50
CA ALA A 106 -0.75 23.97 -5.90
C ALA A 106 -1.52 25.29 -5.65
N ARG A 107 -2.40 25.63 -6.59
CA ARG A 107 -3.35 26.73 -6.45
C ARG A 107 -4.59 26.24 -5.72
N ALA A 108 -4.58 26.26 -4.38
CA ALA A 108 -5.66 25.76 -3.55
C ALA A 108 -6.20 26.86 -2.61
N GLY A 109 -7.52 26.81 -2.36
CA GLY A 109 -8.20 27.73 -1.44
C GLY A 109 -7.95 27.39 0.03
N LEU A 110 -7.77 26.11 0.35
CA LEU A 110 -7.46 25.61 1.69
C LEU A 110 -6.42 24.49 1.57
N LYS A 111 -5.38 24.52 2.42
CA LYS A 111 -4.30 23.54 2.46
C LYS A 111 -4.23 22.93 3.86
N ILE A 112 -4.39 21.62 3.95
CA ILE A 112 -4.41 20.87 5.20
C ILE A 112 -3.36 19.76 5.16
N GLY A 113 -2.64 19.56 6.25
CA GLY A 113 -1.61 18.53 6.39
C GLY A 113 -1.51 17.98 7.81
N PRO A 114 -0.57 17.03 8.03
CA PRO A 114 -0.36 16.45 9.34
C PRO A 114 0.13 17.51 10.34
N HIS A 115 -0.11 17.24 11.64
CA HIS A 115 0.43 18.09 12.70
C HIS A 115 1.97 18.20 12.58
N PRO A 116 2.58 19.36 12.87
CA PRO A 116 4.03 19.55 12.74
C PRO A 116 4.87 18.48 13.45
N SER A 117 4.42 17.98 14.61
CA SER A 117 5.10 16.89 15.34
C SER A 117 5.07 15.54 14.62
N LEU A 118 4.22 15.38 13.61
CA LEU A 118 4.05 14.15 12.81
C LEU A 118 4.70 14.26 11.42
N CYS A 119 5.19 15.45 11.08
CA CYS A 119 5.96 15.62 9.85
C CYS A 119 7.36 15.03 10.05
N GLY A 120 7.76 14.15 9.13
CA GLY A 120 9.11 13.59 9.14
C GLY A 120 10.21 14.62 8.86
N GLU A 121 9.83 15.80 8.33
CA GLU A 121 10.73 16.89 7.95
C GLU A 121 10.08 18.22 8.35
N TRP A 122 10.83 19.07 9.07
CA TRP A 122 10.31 20.28 9.71
C TRP A 122 9.66 21.31 8.77
N LEU A 123 10.15 21.41 7.50
CA LEU A 123 9.59 22.31 6.50
C LEU A 123 8.24 21.84 5.97
N ALA A 124 7.93 20.56 6.08
CA ALA A 124 6.73 19.98 5.49
C ALA A 124 5.45 20.63 6.02
N SER A 125 5.40 20.95 7.30
CA SER A 125 4.24 21.60 7.92
C SER A 125 3.98 23.01 7.40
N LYS A 126 5.00 23.71 6.92
CA LYS A 126 4.90 25.11 6.46
C LYS A 126 4.09 25.29 5.17
N ALA A 127 3.86 24.21 4.43
CA ALA A 127 3.04 24.23 3.20
C ALA A 127 1.53 24.24 3.46
N CYS A 128 1.11 23.95 4.70
CA CYS A 128 -0.29 23.81 5.08
C CYS A 128 -0.72 24.94 6.05
N GLU A 129 -1.98 25.36 5.93
CA GLU A 129 -2.59 26.42 6.75
C GLU A 129 -3.25 25.82 8.01
N ARG A 130 -3.70 24.56 7.92
CA ARG A 130 -4.30 23.80 9.03
C ARG A 130 -3.64 22.44 9.15
N HIS A 131 -3.61 21.94 10.36
CA HIS A 131 -2.92 20.70 10.71
C HIS A 131 -3.84 19.76 11.46
N GLY A 132 -3.69 18.45 11.22
CA GLY A 132 -4.35 17.40 11.98
C GLY A 132 -3.93 17.39 13.45
N LEU A 133 -4.74 16.75 14.29
CA LEU A 133 -4.50 16.65 15.73
C LEU A 133 -3.41 15.61 16.05
N PRO A 134 -2.56 15.86 17.08
CA PRO A 134 -1.49 14.93 17.45
C PRO A 134 -1.98 13.53 17.87
N GLU A 135 -3.14 13.45 18.51
CA GLU A 135 -3.72 12.20 19.01
C GLU A 135 -4.13 11.23 17.89
N GLN A 136 -4.28 11.73 16.67
CA GLN A 136 -4.62 10.91 15.49
C GLN A 136 -3.40 10.16 14.92
N ALA A 137 -2.25 10.23 15.60
CA ALA A 137 -0.94 9.89 15.05
C ALA A 137 -0.60 8.40 14.98
N HIS A 138 -1.25 7.55 15.77
CA HIS A 138 -0.69 6.23 16.06
C HIS A 138 -0.86 5.20 14.94
N LEU A 139 -1.90 5.30 14.13
CA LEU A 139 -2.18 4.37 13.03
C LEU A 139 -2.36 5.12 11.70
N PRO A 140 -1.79 4.62 10.59
CA PRO A 140 -1.83 5.33 9.30
C PRO A 140 -3.25 5.62 8.80
N VAL A 141 -4.15 4.63 8.79
CA VAL A 141 -5.52 4.77 8.28
C VAL A 141 -6.34 5.76 9.11
N PRO A 142 -6.48 5.61 10.45
CA PRO A 142 -7.17 6.60 11.29
C PRO A 142 -6.61 8.01 11.15
N ARG A 143 -5.30 8.16 11.07
CA ARG A 143 -4.64 9.47 10.89
C ARG A 143 -5.07 10.16 9.59
N MET A 144 -5.07 9.43 8.47
CA MET A 144 -5.44 9.99 7.17
C MET A 144 -6.93 10.31 7.09
N ARG A 145 -7.79 9.45 7.64
CA ARG A 145 -9.23 9.71 7.78
C ARG A 145 -9.51 10.92 8.70
N GLY A 146 -8.77 11.05 9.80
CA GLY A 146 -8.86 12.19 10.71
C GLY A 146 -8.48 13.52 10.05
N LEU A 147 -7.46 13.56 9.19
CA LEU A 147 -7.14 14.75 8.39
C LEU A 147 -8.29 15.12 7.45
N LEU A 148 -8.92 14.13 6.84
CA LEU A 148 -10.09 14.36 5.99
C LEU A 148 -11.29 14.85 6.82
N ALA A 149 -11.56 14.25 7.99
CA ALA A 149 -12.63 14.69 8.90
C ALA A 149 -12.49 16.17 9.29
N LEU A 150 -11.25 16.58 9.61
CA LEU A 150 -10.92 17.98 9.89
C LEU A 150 -11.20 18.88 8.68
N ALA A 151 -10.86 18.43 7.47
CA ALA A 151 -11.06 19.19 6.23
C ALA A 151 -12.55 19.39 5.92
N LEU A 152 -13.35 18.36 6.11
CA LEU A 152 -14.79 18.36 5.84
C LEU A 152 -15.62 18.91 7.02
N LYS A 153 -15.01 19.10 8.20
CA LYS A 153 -15.68 19.50 9.45
C LYS A 153 -16.81 18.55 9.83
N GLN A 154 -16.60 17.25 9.63
CA GLN A 154 -17.54 16.20 9.98
C GLN A 154 -16.82 14.96 10.50
N GLU A 155 -17.50 14.19 11.35
CA GLU A 155 -16.98 12.89 11.78
C GLU A 155 -17.07 11.87 10.64
N LEU A 156 -16.03 11.08 10.47
CA LEU A 156 -15.98 9.97 9.53
C LEU A 156 -15.95 8.67 10.33
N GLY A 157 -17.04 7.93 10.29
CA GLY A 157 -17.24 6.70 11.06
C GLY A 157 -17.19 5.43 10.21
N GLY A 158 -17.37 4.29 10.88
CA GLY A 158 -17.48 2.98 10.26
C GLY A 158 -16.14 2.33 9.90
N PRO A 159 -16.18 1.06 9.42
CA PRO A 159 -14.99 0.34 8.98
C PRO A 159 -14.32 1.05 7.81
N ALA A 160 -13.00 0.90 7.70
CA ALA A 160 -12.28 1.48 6.58
C ALA A 160 -12.51 0.65 5.32
N ASP A 161 -13.00 1.30 4.28
CA ASP A 161 -13.22 0.71 2.97
C ASP A 161 -12.17 1.24 1.98
N PHE A 162 -11.40 0.32 1.41
CA PHE A 162 -10.30 0.67 0.49
C PHE A 162 -10.78 1.00 -0.92
N GLY A 163 -12.06 0.83 -1.26
CA GLY A 163 -12.65 1.22 -2.54
C GLY A 163 -12.00 0.57 -3.77
N LEU A 164 -11.34 -0.58 -3.61
CA LEU A 164 -10.63 -1.26 -4.68
C LEU A 164 -11.59 -2.02 -5.59
N ARG A 165 -11.41 -1.89 -6.92
CA ARG A 165 -12.25 -2.57 -7.93
C ARG A 165 -12.05 -4.09 -7.98
N HIS A 166 -10.87 -4.55 -7.60
CA HIS A 166 -10.51 -5.97 -7.56
C HIS A 166 -10.49 -6.46 -6.11
N ALA A 167 -11.66 -6.46 -5.46
CA ALA A 167 -11.84 -7.13 -4.19
C ALA A 167 -11.91 -8.66 -4.38
N TRP A 168 -11.50 -9.41 -3.37
CA TRP A 168 -11.59 -10.85 -3.37
C TRP A 168 -13.05 -11.31 -3.41
N GLN A 169 -13.37 -12.20 -4.33
CA GLN A 169 -14.73 -12.72 -4.56
C GLN A 169 -14.84 -14.23 -4.27
N GLY A 170 -13.87 -14.79 -3.60
CA GLY A 170 -13.72 -16.23 -3.38
C GLY A 170 -12.55 -16.80 -4.19
N ALA A 171 -11.99 -17.90 -3.69
CA ALA A 171 -10.84 -18.53 -4.33
C ALA A 171 -11.27 -19.20 -5.65
N ALA A 172 -10.74 -18.69 -6.76
CA ALA A 172 -10.91 -19.30 -8.08
C ALA A 172 -9.78 -20.27 -8.45
N SER A 173 -8.72 -20.35 -7.62
CA SER A 173 -7.57 -21.21 -7.83
C SER A 173 -7.09 -21.87 -6.53
N LYS A 174 -6.17 -22.83 -6.67
CA LYS A 174 -5.45 -23.44 -5.53
C LYS A 174 -4.16 -22.68 -5.17
N ASP A 175 -3.97 -21.50 -5.74
CA ASP A 175 -2.74 -20.74 -5.58
C ASP A 175 -2.65 -20.09 -4.21
N VAL A 176 -1.50 -20.26 -3.58
CA VAL A 176 -1.08 -19.50 -2.41
C VAL A 176 0.09 -18.62 -2.81
N VAL A 177 -0.12 -17.30 -2.81
CA VAL A 177 0.91 -16.36 -3.21
C VAL A 177 1.86 -16.09 -2.03
N LEU A 178 3.15 -16.36 -2.26
CA LEU A 178 4.22 -16.16 -1.29
C LEU A 178 4.99 -14.88 -1.61
N LEU A 179 4.83 -13.86 -0.77
CA LEU A 179 5.46 -12.55 -0.91
C LEU A 179 6.71 -12.49 -0.03
N HIS A 180 7.76 -13.18 -0.47
CA HIS A 180 8.98 -13.38 0.30
C HIS A 180 9.99 -12.22 0.22
N GLY A 181 9.75 -11.24 -0.67
CA GLY A 181 10.61 -10.10 -0.94
C GLY A 181 10.22 -8.85 -0.17
N THR A 182 11.21 -8.08 0.29
CA THR A 182 11.04 -6.77 0.92
C THR A 182 12.25 -5.89 0.65
N SER A 183 12.08 -4.57 0.75
CA SER A 183 13.15 -3.60 0.50
C SER A 183 14.26 -3.57 1.56
N ALA A 184 14.06 -4.21 2.72
CA ALA A 184 14.97 -4.17 3.85
C ALA A 184 15.33 -5.59 4.33
N ALA A 185 16.61 -5.90 4.34
CA ALA A 185 17.10 -7.24 4.67
C ALA A 185 16.65 -7.75 6.06
N HIS A 186 16.56 -6.85 7.05
CA HIS A 186 16.12 -7.20 8.41
C HIS A 186 14.64 -7.59 8.51
N LYS A 187 13.84 -7.37 7.45
CA LYS A 187 12.45 -7.79 7.36
C LYS A 187 12.26 -9.13 6.64
N LEU A 188 13.34 -9.72 6.16
CA LEU A 188 13.27 -11.00 5.45
C LEU A 188 13.01 -12.14 6.42
N TRP A 189 12.02 -12.95 6.11
CA TRP A 189 11.77 -14.21 6.80
C TRP A 189 12.77 -15.27 6.33
N PRO A 190 13.27 -16.19 7.22
CA PRO A 190 14.25 -17.19 6.85
C PRO A 190 13.82 -18.07 5.68
N GLU A 191 14.76 -18.40 4.78
CA GLU A 191 14.46 -19.28 3.63
C GLU A 191 13.99 -20.67 4.06
N SER A 192 14.55 -21.22 5.15
CA SER A 192 14.11 -22.49 5.74
C SER A 192 12.63 -22.48 6.10
N HIS A 193 12.13 -21.42 6.71
CA HIS A 193 10.71 -21.31 7.09
C HIS A 193 9.80 -21.16 5.85
N TRP A 194 10.26 -20.47 4.79
CA TRP A 194 9.53 -20.41 3.52
C TRP A 194 9.42 -21.79 2.87
N ILE A 195 10.53 -22.56 2.87
CA ILE A 195 10.58 -23.92 2.30
C ILE A 195 9.63 -24.84 3.07
N GLU A 196 9.72 -24.84 4.39
CA GLU A 196 8.86 -25.64 5.26
C GLU A 196 7.37 -25.31 5.04
N THR A 197 7.04 -24.00 4.99
CA THR A 197 5.67 -23.56 4.71
C THR A 197 5.21 -23.95 3.30
N GLY A 198 6.07 -23.84 2.29
CA GLY A 198 5.76 -24.27 0.93
C GLY A 198 5.48 -25.78 0.84
N CYS A 199 6.30 -26.62 1.48
CA CYS A 199 6.07 -28.06 1.57
C CYS A 199 4.75 -28.40 2.31
N PHE A 200 4.47 -27.70 3.41
CA PHE A 200 3.21 -27.84 4.12
C PHE A 200 1.99 -27.53 3.22
N LEU A 201 2.03 -26.41 2.46
CA LEU A 201 0.95 -26.06 1.53
C LEU A 201 0.76 -27.07 0.41
N ILE A 202 1.84 -27.61 -0.14
CA ILE A 202 1.83 -28.66 -1.16
C ILE A 202 1.17 -29.93 -0.60
N ALA A 203 1.48 -30.32 0.64
CA ALA A 203 0.86 -31.46 1.30
C ALA A 203 -0.66 -31.28 1.50
N GLN A 204 -1.15 -30.04 1.57
CA GLN A 204 -2.57 -29.70 1.59
C GLN A 204 -3.22 -29.59 0.19
N GLY A 205 -2.50 -29.98 -0.88
CA GLY A 205 -2.98 -29.91 -2.25
C GLY A 205 -3.06 -28.51 -2.85
N LEU A 206 -2.38 -27.54 -2.24
CA LEU A 206 -2.26 -26.14 -2.68
C LEU A 206 -1.01 -25.92 -3.52
N ARG A 207 -0.99 -24.84 -4.30
CA ARG A 207 0.12 -24.50 -5.18
C ARG A 207 0.81 -23.21 -4.72
N PRO A 208 2.03 -23.29 -4.13
CA PRO A 208 2.81 -22.10 -3.81
C PRO A 208 3.23 -21.34 -5.08
N VAL A 209 2.96 -20.03 -5.12
CA VAL A 209 3.36 -19.11 -6.20
C VAL A 209 4.25 -18.02 -5.61
N LEU A 210 5.52 -18.03 -5.98
CA LEU A 210 6.51 -17.10 -5.44
C LEU A 210 6.56 -15.82 -6.27
N ALA A 211 6.19 -14.72 -5.64
CA ALA A 211 6.20 -13.39 -6.24
C ALA A 211 7.59 -12.75 -6.16
N TRP A 212 7.92 -11.91 -7.14
CA TRP A 212 9.16 -11.16 -7.16
C TRP A 212 9.00 -9.84 -7.91
N GLY A 213 9.85 -8.86 -7.60
CA GLY A 213 9.86 -7.54 -8.24
C GLY A 213 11.27 -7.05 -8.61
N SER A 214 12.33 -7.79 -8.22
CA SER A 214 13.73 -7.48 -8.56
C SER A 214 14.48 -8.75 -8.96
N ALA A 215 15.63 -8.59 -9.62
CA ALA A 215 16.47 -9.74 -10.01
C ALA A 215 16.89 -10.58 -8.79
N ALA A 216 17.29 -9.94 -7.69
CA ALA A 216 17.67 -10.65 -6.46
C ALA A 216 16.49 -11.42 -5.84
N GLU A 217 15.28 -10.86 -5.88
CA GLU A 217 14.08 -11.57 -5.44
C GLU A 217 13.73 -12.72 -6.37
N HIS A 218 13.93 -12.58 -7.68
CA HIS A 218 13.74 -13.67 -8.63
C HIS A 218 14.68 -14.85 -8.36
N GLU A 219 15.99 -14.58 -8.17
CA GLU A 219 16.96 -15.61 -7.82
C GLU A 219 16.58 -16.33 -6.53
N ARG A 220 16.11 -15.57 -5.52
CA ARG A 220 15.61 -16.16 -4.27
C ARG A 220 14.36 -17.01 -4.51
N ALA A 221 13.40 -16.54 -5.32
CA ALA A 221 12.19 -17.29 -5.66
C ALA A 221 12.52 -18.63 -6.34
N VAL A 222 13.51 -18.64 -7.24
CA VAL A 222 13.97 -19.86 -7.92
C VAL A 222 14.57 -20.87 -6.92
N ARG A 223 15.44 -20.42 -6.00
CA ARG A 223 15.99 -21.31 -4.96
C ARG A 223 14.91 -21.89 -4.06
N LEU A 224 13.97 -21.04 -3.61
CA LEU A 224 12.85 -21.48 -2.76
C LEU A 224 11.97 -22.49 -3.49
N ALA A 225 11.56 -22.21 -4.74
CA ALA A 225 10.73 -23.11 -5.52
C ALA A 225 11.40 -24.47 -5.75
N GLN A 226 12.69 -24.49 -6.09
CA GLN A 226 13.46 -25.72 -6.27
C GLN A 226 13.48 -26.56 -4.97
N ALA A 227 13.66 -25.93 -3.81
CA ALA A 227 13.68 -26.62 -2.52
C ALA A 227 12.29 -27.12 -2.07
N MET A 228 11.20 -26.44 -2.45
CA MET A 228 9.81 -26.85 -2.16
C MET A 228 9.34 -28.02 -3.05
N GLY A 229 9.90 -28.16 -4.25
CA GLY A 229 9.54 -29.21 -5.22
C GLY A 229 8.75 -28.71 -6.43
N PRO A 230 8.39 -29.63 -7.35
CA PRO A 230 7.87 -29.26 -8.69
C PRO A 230 6.49 -28.59 -8.72
N GLN A 231 5.75 -28.63 -7.62
CA GLN A 231 4.46 -27.96 -7.50
C GLN A 231 4.58 -26.46 -7.18
N ALA A 232 5.74 -26.00 -6.67
CA ALA A 232 6.00 -24.60 -6.43
C ALA A 232 6.38 -23.87 -7.72
N VAL A 233 5.78 -22.71 -7.95
CA VAL A 233 5.91 -21.96 -9.19
C VAL A 233 6.51 -20.57 -8.92
N VAL A 234 7.52 -20.20 -9.67
CA VAL A 234 7.98 -18.80 -9.73
C VAL A 234 7.09 -18.04 -10.68
N ALA A 235 6.47 -16.96 -10.19
CA ALA A 235 5.57 -16.14 -11.01
C ALA A 235 6.32 -15.52 -12.20
N PRO A 236 5.66 -15.27 -13.33
CA PRO A 236 6.21 -14.44 -14.38
C PRO A 236 6.37 -12.99 -13.89
N PRO A 237 7.11 -12.13 -14.62
CA PRO A 237 7.13 -10.70 -14.32
C PRO A 237 5.73 -10.12 -14.38
N CYS A 238 5.28 -9.48 -13.29
CA CYS A 238 3.94 -8.93 -13.19
C CYS A 238 3.96 -7.45 -12.79
N SER A 239 3.10 -6.66 -13.43
CA SER A 239 2.77 -5.31 -12.99
C SER A 239 1.92 -5.35 -11.71
N ILE A 240 1.80 -4.20 -11.04
CA ILE A 240 0.92 -4.08 -9.86
C ILE A 240 -0.54 -4.42 -10.20
N LEU A 241 -1.02 -4.04 -11.39
CA LEU A 241 -2.37 -4.38 -11.84
C LEU A 241 -2.56 -5.89 -12.01
N GLN A 242 -1.61 -6.55 -12.64
CA GLN A 242 -1.64 -8.01 -12.79
C GLN A 242 -1.58 -8.72 -11.44
N TRP A 243 -0.77 -8.20 -10.49
CA TRP A 243 -0.77 -8.71 -9.12
C TRP A 243 -2.12 -8.51 -8.44
N ALA A 244 -2.76 -7.36 -8.58
CA ALA A 244 -4.10 -7.14 -8.00
C ALA A 244 -5.12 -8.17 -8.52
N GLU A 245 -5.10 -8.48 -9.82
CA GLU A 245 -5.97 -9.50 -10.42
C GLU A 245 -5.66 -10.91 -9.93
N GLN A 246 -4.37 -11.28 -9.83
CA GLN A 246 -3.96 -12.59 -9.32
C GLN A 246 -4.32 -12.77 -7.84
N LEU A 247 -4.05 -11.75 -7.01
CA LEU A 247 -4.40 -11.75 -5.60
C LEU A 247 -5.91 -11.90 -5.39
N ALA A 248 -6.74 -11.23 -6.19
CA ALA A 248 -8.19 -11.33 -6.11
C ALA A 248 -8.74 -12.74 -6.39
N ARG A 249 -7.94 -13.65 -6.95
CA ARG A 249 -8.34 -15.02 -7.33
C ARG A 249 -7.60 -16.11 -6.54
N CYS A 250 -6.58 -15.77 -5.79
CA CYS A 250 -5.80 -16.76 -5.05
C CYS A 250 -6.53 -17.25 -3.79
N ARG A 251 -6.11 -18.39 -3.29
CA ARG A 251 -6.68 -19.02 -2.10
C ARG A 251 -6.23 -18.35 -0.80
N LEU A 252 -4.95 -17.94 -0.76
CA LEU A 252 -4.31 -17.35 0.41
C LEU A 252 -3.09 -16.53 -0.05
N VAL A 253 -2.76 -15.50 0.70
CA VAL A 253 -1.50 -14.77 0.61
C VAL A 253 -0.72 -14.93 1.90
N ILE A 254 0.55 -15.27 1.81
CA ILE A 254 1.48 -15.24 2.94
C ILE A 254 2.61 -14.29 2.54
N GLY A 255 2.82 -13.22 3.30
CA GLY A 255 3.79 -12.21 2.93
C GLY A 255 4.47 -11.52 4.10
N VAL A 256 5.74 -11.17 3.93
CA VAL A 256 6.42 -10.26 4.85
C VAL A 256 5.82 -8.84 4.76
N ASP A 257 6.25 -7.93 5.63
CA ASP A 257 5.85 -6.52 5.59
C ASP A 257 6.31 -5.85 4.27
N THR A 258 5.46 -5.95 3.25
CA THR A 258 5.66 -5.40 1.90
C THR A 258 4.36 -4.86 1.31
N GLY A 259 4.46 -4.00 0.30
CA GLY A 259 3.32 -3.33 -0.31
C GLY A 259 2.25 -4.27 -0.87
N LEU A 260 2.64 -5.42 -1.46
CA LEU A 260 1.68 -6.41 -1.98
C LEU A 260 0.91 -7.12 -0.86
N THR A 261 1.51 -7.32 0.33
CA THR A 261 0.80 -7.84 1.50
C THR A 261 -0.30 -6.87 1.96
N HIS A 262 0.02 -5.57 1.98
CA HIS A 262 -0.98 -4.53 2.27
C HIS A 262 -2.09 -4.50 1.20
N LEU A 263 -1.75 -4.70 -0.08
CA LEU A 263 -2.72 -4.75 -1.17
C LEU A 263 -3.67 -5.96 -1.02
N ALA A 264 -3.13 -7.13 -0.69
CA ALA A 264 -3.93 -8.33 -0.44
C ALA A 264 -4.94 -8.10 0.71
N ALA A 265 -4.47 -7.57 1.85
CA ALA A 265 -5.33 -7.24 2.98
C ALA A 265 -6.40 -6.21 2.63
N ALA A 266 -6.03 -5.15 1.90
CA ALA A 266 -6.95 -4.10 1.44
C ALA A 266 -8.01 -4.61 0.44
N SER A 267 -7.68 -5.67 -0.31
CA SER A 267 -8.59 -6.34 -1.24
C SER A 267 -9.43 -7.44 -0.59
N ALA A 268 -9.39 -7.57 0.74
CA ALA A 268 -10.06 -8.61 1.51
C ALA A 268 -9.65 -10.06 1.14
N VAL A 269 -8.47 -10.23 0.56
CA VAL A 269 -7.90 -11.55 0.27
C VAL A 269 -7.48 -12.21 1.58
N PRO A 270 -7.81 -13.51 1.83
CA PRO A 270 -7.27 -14.23 2.98
C PRO A 270 -5.74 -14.08 3.02
N CYS A 271 -5.19 -13.49 4.09
CA CYS A 271 -3.76 -13.20 4.12
C CYS A 271 -3.14 -13.34 5.52
N ILE A 272 -1.86 -13.73 5.52
CA ILE A 272 -1.00 -13.76 6.68
C ILE A 272 0.14 -12.78 6.44
N ALA A 273 0.22 -11.76 7.29
CA ALA A 273 1.28 -10.76 7.27
C ALA A 273 2.33 -11.09 8.33
N LEU A 274 3.58 -11.27 7.89
CA LEU A 274 4.71 -11.63 8.73
C LEU A 274 5.53 -10.39 9.06
N PHE A 275 5.64 -10.07 10.35
CA PHE A 275 6.42 -8.95 10.85
C PHE A 275 7.73 -9.45 11.45
N VAL A 276 8.78 -9.40 10.63
CA VAL A 276 10.15 -9.73 11.02
C VAL A 276 10.88 -8.42 11.29
N GLY A 277 11.24 -8.17 12.56
CA GLY A 277 11.94 -6.94 12.94
C GLY A 277 11.15 -5.63 12.79
N THR A 278 9.84 -5.72 12.55
CA THR A 278 8.89 -4.59 12.53
C THR A 278 7.66 -4.93 13.35
N SER A 279 6.94 -3.90 13.81
CA SER A 279 5.74 -4.11 14.63
C SER A 279 4.50 -4.26 13.76
N ALA A 280 3.71 -5.28 14.04
CA ALA A 280 2.40 -5.50 13.47
C ALA A 280 1.40 -4.35 13.75
N ARG A 281 1.67 -3.50 14.73
CA ARG A 281 0.81 -2.36 15.08
C ARG A 281 0.61 -1.35 13.95
N LEU A 282 1.54 -1.29 13.00
CA LEU A 282 1.45 -0.40 11.83
C LEU A 282 0.62 -1.02 10.68
N PHE A 283 0.43 -2.32 10.72
CA PHE A 283 -0.42 -3.06 9.79
C PHE A 283 -1.73 -3.37 10.51
N THR A 284 -2.81 -2.74 10.09
CA THR A 284 -4.12 -3.09 10.60
C THR A 284 -4.87 -3.82 9.50
N PRO A 285 -4.94 -5.15 9.51
CA PRO A 285 -5.92 -5.85 8.69
C PRO A 285 -7.29 -5.37 9.12
N GLN A 286 -8.10 -4.96 8.17
CA GLN A 286 -9.35 -4.26 8.46
C GLN A 286 -10.39 -5.13 9.16
N GLU A 287 -10.32 -6.44 8.93
CA GLU A 287 -11.19 -7.38 9.60
C GLU A 287 -10.41 -8.65 9.96
N PRO A 288 -10.46 -9.08 11.23
CA PRO A 288 -9.74 -10.26 11.72
C PRO A 288 -10.11 -11.56 11.02
N ARG A 289 -11.28 -11.62 10.39
CA ARG A 289 -11.77 -12.88 9.80
C ARG A 289 -10.97 -13.34 8.58
N TRP A 290 -10.40 -12.43 7.77
CA TRP A 290 -9.63 -12.84 6.57
C TRP A 290 -8.14 -12.52 6.64
N ALA A 291 -7.67 -11.92 7.72
CA ALA A 291 -6.27 -11.58 7.86
C ALA A 291 -5.71 -11.94 9.24
N ARG A 292 -4.44 -12.34 9.26
CA ARG A 292 -3.66 -12.58 10.48
C ARG A 292 -2.37 -11.81 10.39
N SER A 293 -2.02 -11.13 11.48
CA SER A 293 -0.71 -10.50 11.64
C SER A 293 0.10 -11.31 12.63
N LEU A 294 1.21 -11.87 12.18
CA LEU A 294 2.12 -12.62 13.02
C LEU A 294 3.34 -11.76 13.32
N ASP A 295 3.50 -11.42 14.59
CA ASP A 295 4.62 -10.66 15.14
C ASP A 295 5.30 -11.53 16.19
N GLY A 296 6.55 -11.84 15.96
CA GLY A 296 7.33 -12.71 16.86
C GLY A 296 7.80 -12.01 18.15
N GLY A 297 7.27 -10.82 18.51
CA GLY A 297 7.69 -10.10 19.72
C GLY A 297 9.16 -9.66 19.67
N GLY A 298 9.64 -9.28 18.48
CA GLY A 298 11.04 -8.94 18.22
C GLY A 298 11.86 -10.10 17.65
N GLN A 299 11.28 -11.29 17.55
CA GLN A 299 11.83 -12.44 16.85
C GLN A 299 11.06 -12.70 15.55
N SER A 300 11.60 -13.57 14.71
CA SER A 300 10.92 -14.03 13.50
C SER A 300 9.75 -14.97 13.89
N PRO A 301 8.53 -14.82 13.33
CA PRO A 301 7.48 -15.81 13.51
C PRO A 301 7.97 -17.23 13.12
N ALA A 302 7.59 -18.24 13.91
CA ALA A 302 7.91 -19.63 13.58
C ALA A 302 7.03 -20.16 12.44
N ALA A 303 7.49 -21.14 11.67
CA ALA A 303 6.74 -21.73 10.56
C ALA A 303 5.42 -22.38 11.04
N GLU A 304 5.44 -23.03 12.19
CA GLU A 304 4.24 -23.66 12.78
C GLU A 304 3.12 -22.65 13.09
N GLN A 305 3.45 -21.43 13.50
CA GLN A 305 2.46 -20.37 13.71
C GLN A 305 1.80 -19.98 12.38
N VAL A 306 2.58 -19.95 11.30
CA VAL A 306 2.08 -19.66 9.94
C VAL A 306 1.19 -20.80 9.45
N HIS A 307 1.57 -22.07 9.70
CA HIS A 307 0.77 -23.24 9.34
C HIS A 307 -0.59 -23.23 10.04
N THR A 308 -0.61 -22.95 11.35
CA THR A 308 -1.85 -22.85 12.12
C THR A 308 -2.77 -21.75 11.58
N ALA A 309 -2.22 -20.55 11.36
CA ALA A 309 -2.97 -19.43 10.80
C ALA A 309 -3.48 -19.72 9.38
N ALA A 310 -2.70 -20.43 8.57
CA ALA A 310 -3.11 -20.85 7.23
C ALA A 310 -4.26 -21.83 7.26
N GLN A 311 -4.23 -22.84 8.14
CA GLN A 311 -5.34 -23.79 8.32
C GLN A 311 -6.63 -23.09 8.74
N GLU A 312 -6.55 -22.16 9.71
CA GLU A 312 -7.72 -21.36 10.13
C GLU A 312 -8.34 -20.58 8.96
N LEU A 313 -7.54 -19.83 8.22
CA LEU A 313 -8.02 -19.01 7.11
C LEU A 313 -8.56 -19.86 5.96
N LEU A 314 -7.92 -20.99 5.65
CA LEU A 314 -8.36 -21.92 4.61
C LEU A 314 -9.68 -22.63 4.95
N ALA A 315 -9.97 -22.84 6.22
CA ALA A 315 -11.24 -23.41 6.69
C ALA A 315 -12.40 -22.41 6.64
N MET A 316 -12.11 -21.11 6.61
CA MET A 316 -13.12 -20.03 6.60
C MET A 316 -13.48 -19.55 5.18
N SER A 317 -12.71 -19.96 4.17
CA SER A 317 -12.76 -19.41 2.80
C SER A 317 -13.32 -20.38 1.75
#